data_269cc2d74a77139ea5c55f509d7ccaad
#
_entry.id   269cc2d74a77139ea5c55f509d7ccaad
#
_cell.length_a   1.000
_cell.length_b   1.000
_cell.length_c   1.000
_cell.angle_alpha   90.00
_cell.angle_beta   90.00
_cell.angle_gamma   90.00
#
_symmetry.space_group_name_H-M   'P 1'
#
loop_
_entity.id
_entity.type
_entity.pdbx_description
1 polymer ?
#
loop_
_entity_poly.entity_id
_entity_poly.type
_entity_poly.pdbx_seq_one_letter_code
_entity_poly.pdbx_strand_id
1 'polypeptide(L)'
;MIGAIVVLSALAAVVIGAGHPGMENETAAVQARPSAAREVPKFQVDRAWPKIPNNWQFGQVASVSIDAQDHVWVLQRPGTLSPEEKPRAAPPLLEFDAAGNFIQAWGGPGEGYDWPNSEHGVYVDPKGFVWIGGN
;
A
#
# COMPACT_ATOMS: atom_id res chain seq x y z
N MET A 1 43.13 -34.04 -5.19
CA MET A 1 42.45 -35.11 -5.92
C MET A 1 41.68 -34.43 -7.07
N ILE A 2 42.08 -34.83 -8.29
CA ILE A 2 41.72 -34.22 -9.57
C ILE A 2 40.43 -34.90 -10.07
N GLY A 3 39.36 -34.20 -10.27
CA GLY A 3 38.12 -34.69 -10.85
C GLY A 3 37.95 -34.22 -12.30
N ALA A 4 37.84 -35.14 -13.22
CA ALA A 4 37.88 -34.96 -14.64
C ALA A 4 36.58 -34.37 -15.22
N ILE A 5 36.74 -33.45 -16.17
CA ILE A 5 35.68 -32.90 -17.00
C ILE A 5 35.57 -33.79 -18.25
N VAL A 6 34.37 -34.36 -18.50
CA VAL A 6 34.04 -35.06 -19.74
C VAL A 6 33.29 -34.11 -20.65
N VAL A 7 33.91 -33.76 -21.76
CA VAL A 7 33.29 -33.00 -22.88
C VAL A 7 32.76 -34.01 -23.89
N LEU A 8 31.47 -34.06 -24.12
CA LEU A 8 30.86 -34.87 -25.18
C LEU A 8 30.56 -33.98 -26.37
N SER A 9 31.34 -34.16 -27.45
CA SER A 9 31.10 -33.50 -28.73
C SER A 9 30.11 -34.33 -29.54
N ALA A 10 28.95 -33.74 -29.88
CA ALA A 10 28.02 -34.35 -30.84
C ALA A 10 28.18 -33.70 -32.19
N LEU A 11 28.58 -34.49 -33.19
CA LEU A 11 28.62 -34.13 -34.60
C LEU A 11 27.18 -34.05 -35.14
N ALA A 12 26.82 -32.93 -35.74
CA ALA A 12 25.58 -32.79 -36.50
C ALA A 12 25.85 -33.07 -37.99
N ALA A 13 25.15 -34.04 -38.54
CA ALA A 13 25.15 -34.31 -40.00
C ALA A 13 24.12 -33.37 -40.66
N VAL A 14 24.56 -32.63 -41.67
CA VAL A 14 23.71 -31.83 -42.55
C VAL A 14 23.17 -32.70 -43.66
N VAL A 15 21.85 -32.88 -43.75
CA VAL A 15 21.14 -33.45 -44.88
C VAL A 15 20.48 -32.30 -45.64
N ILE A 16 20.96 -32.04 -46.88
CA ILE A 16 20.35 -31.09 -47.80
C ILE A 16 19.28 -31.84 -48.60
N GLY A 17 18.03 -31.59 -48.33
CA GLY A 17 16.90 -32.03 -49.13
C GLY A 17 16.16 -30.83 -49.72
N ALA A 18 16.26 -30.66 -51.05
CA ALA A 18 15.49 -29.64 -51.76
C ALA A 18 14.06 -30.14 -52.01
N GLY A 19 13.07 -29.42 -51.56
CA GLY A 19 11.66 -29.66 -51.87
C GLY A 19 10.81 -28.44 -51.52
N HIS A 20 10.20 -27.86 -52.52
CA HIS A 20 9.33 -26.65 -52.47
C HIS A 20 7.87 -26.97 -52.08
N PRO A 21 6.98 -25.98 -52.01
CA PRO A 21 6.51 -25.38 -50.74
C PRO A 21 5.03 -25.67 -50.55
N GLY A 22 4.69 -26.12 -49.38
CA GLY A 22 3.34 -26.00 -48.89
C GLY A 22 3.34 -24.96 -47.77
N MET A 23 2.64 -23.87 -47.96
CA MET A 23 2.27 -22.95 -46.87
C MET A 23 1.31 -23.66 -45.95
N GLU A 24 1.83 -24.41 -45.01
CA GLU A 24 1.03 -24.86 -43.90
C GLU A 24 1.06 -23.78 -42.79
N ASN A 25 -0.09 -23.20 -42.58
CA ASN A 25 -0.35 -22.20 -41.59
C ASN A 25 -0.27 -22.88 -40.20
N GLU A 26 0.96 -22.99 -39.67
CA GLU A 26 1.14 -23.40 -38.27
C GLU A 26 0.57 -22.31 -37.38
N THR A 27 -0.71 -22.43 -37.09
CA THR A 27 -1.30 -21.78 -35.94
C THR A 27 -0.64 -22.38 -34.69
N ALA A 28 0.45 -21.76 -34.28
CA ALA A 28 1.05 -22.05 -32.97
C ALA A 28 -0.03 -21.84 -31.92
N ALA A 29 -0.60 -22.93 -31.45
CA ALA A 29 -1.50 -22.92 -30.30
C ALA A 29 -0.71 -22.35 -29.12
N VAL A 30 -0.97 -21.10 -28.78
CA VAL A 30 -0.48 -20.51 -27.55
C VAL A 30 -1.08 -21.33 -26.40
N GLN A 31 -0.30 -22.30 -25.92
CA GLN A 31 -0.65 -23.02 -24.70
C GLN A 31 -0.72 -22.00 -23.58
N ALA A 32 -1.95 -21.61 -23.22
CA ALA A 32 -2.21 -20.83 -22.04
C ALA A 32 -1.64 -21.60 -20.82
N ARG A 33 -0.55 -21.07 -20.25
CA ARG A 33 -0.03 -21.58 -18.98
C ARG A 33 -1.17 -21.46 -17.98
N PRO A 34 -1.50 -22.55 -17.23
CA PRO A 34 -2.50 -22.45 -16.18
C PRO A 34 -2.03 -21.35 -15.21
N SER A 35 -2.76 -20.25 -15.19
CA SER A 35 -2.60 -19.22 -14.17
C SER A 35 -2.90 -19.90 -12.84
N ALA A 36 -1.87 -20.12 -12.03
CA ALA A 36 -2.09 -20.49 -10.63
C ALA A 36 -3.06 -19.47 -10.07
N ALA A 37 -4.23 -19.90 -9.64
CA ALA A 37 -5.23 -19.02 -9.05
C ALA A 37 -4.55 -18.28 -7.90
N ARG A 38 -4.31 -16.97 -8.07
CA ARG A 38 -3.80 -16.13 -6.99
C ARG A 38 -4.85 -16.15 -5.90
N GLU A 39 -4.49 -16.70 -4.76
CA GLU A 39 -5.35 -16.66 -3.59
C GLU A 39 -5.57 -15.18 -3.22
N VAL A 40 -6.84 -14.77 -3.23
CA VAL A 40 -7.20 -13.40 -2.88
C VAL A 40 -7.05 -13.25 -1.38
N PRO A 41 -6.29 -12.25 -0.89
CA PRO A 41 -6.17 -12.02 0.54
C PRO A 41 -7.54 -11.83 1.20
N LYS A 42 -7.75 -12.51 2.32
CA LYS A 42 -8.94 -12.32 3.15
C LYS A 42 -8.62 -11.32 4.25
N PHE A 43 -9.44 -10.28 4.35
CA PHE A 43 -9.29 -9.23 5.36
C PHE A 43 -10.33 -9.40 6.46
N GLN A 44 -9.93 -9.08 7.67
CA GLN A 44 -10.80 -9.01 8.84
C GLN A 44 -10.54 -7.68 9.55
N VAL A 45 -11.62 -7.04 10.04
CA VAL A 45 -11.50 -5.81 10.83
C VAL A 45 -10.90 -6.16 12.20
N ASP A 46 -9.78 -5.53 12.54
CA ASP A 46 -9.25 -5.54 13.89
C ASP A 46 -9.92 -4.44 14.70
N ARG A 47 -10.77 -4.83 15.64
CA ARG A 47 -11.50 -3.88 16.52
C ARG A 47 -10.63 -3.30 17.64
N ALA A 48 -9.46 -3.86 17.89
CA ALA A 48 -8.52 -3.38 18.90
C ALA A 48 -7.55 -2.31 18.36
N TRP A 49 -7.56 -2.08 17.04
CA TRP A 49 -6.74 -1.09 16.37
C TRP A 49 -7.59 0.10 15.90
N PRO A 50 -7.14 1.36 16.11
CA PRO A 50 -6.01 1.83 16.91
C PRO A 50 -6.37 1.96 18.41
N LYS A 51 -5.37 2.02 19.29
CA LYS A 51 -5.53 2.29 20.71
C LYS A 51 -5.62 3.79 20.97
N ILE A 52 -6.82 4.34 20.95
CA ILE A 52 -7.06 5.77 21.09
C ILE A 52 -6.90 6.16 22.57
N PRO A 53 -5.96 7.08 22.93
CA PRO A 53 -5.76 7.49 24.30
C PRO A 53 -6.77 8.56 24.75
N ASN A 54 -6.67 8.97 26.01
CA ASN A 54 -7.37 10.14 26.59
C ASN A 54 -8.89 10.11 26.46
N ASN A 55 -9.50 8.95 26.24
CA ASN A 55 -10.92 8.82 25.95
C ASN A 55 -11.37 9.71 24.76
N TRP A 56 -10.45 9.95 23.81
CA TRP A 56 -10.74 10.71 22.61
C TRP A 56 -11.71 9.99 21.70
N GLN A 57 -12.39 10.78 20.90
CA GLN A 57 -13.31 10.31 19.89
C GLN A 57 -12.93 10.89 18.52
N PHE A 58 -13.00 10.07 17.49
CA PHE A 58 -12.83 10.50 16.11
C PHE A 58 -14.17 10.98 15.55
N GLY A 59 -14.12 12.06 14.80
CA GLY A 59 -15.14 12.36 13.82
C GLY A 59 -14.94 11.50 12.56
N GLN A 60 -15.37 11.98 11.43
CA GLN A 60 -15.17 11.27 10.16
C GLN A 60 -13.68 11.19 9.83
N VAL A 61 -13.15 9.99 9.64
CA VAL A 61 -11.80 9.79 9.12
C VAL A 61 -11.80 10.15 7.63
N ALA A 62 -10.98 11.14 7.27
CA ALA A 62 -10.90 11.66 5.91
C ALA A 62 -9.82 10.95 5.09
N SER A 63 -8.69 10.62 5.71
CA SER A 63 -7.55 10.02 5.01
C SER A 63 -6.61 9.28 5.96
N VAL A 64 -5.81 8.38 5.39
CA VAL A 64 -4.76 7.65 6.08
C VAL A 64 -3.50 7.68 5.21
N SER A 65 -2.32 7.81 5.82
CA SER A 65 -1.02 7.67 5.18
C SER A 65 -0.14 6.75 6.00
N ILE A 66 0.79 6.07 5.35
CA ILE A 66 1.80 5.24 6.03
C ILE A 66 3.17 5.83 5.71
N ASP A 67 4.00 5.99 6.73
CA ASP A 67 5.37 6.51 6.58
C ASP A 67 6.41 5.39 6.39
N ALA A 68 7.67 5.78 6.29
CA ALA A 68 8.79 4.85 6.06
C ALA A 68 9.11 3.96 7.27
N GLN A 69 8.53 4.21 8.42
CA GLN A 69 8.64 3.43 9.65
C GLN A 69 7.42 2.51 9.87
N ASP A 70 6.53 2.40 8.89
CA ASP A 70 5.24 1.71 8.99
C ASP A 70 4.28 2.32 10.04
N HIS A 71 4.49 3.59 10.41
CA HIS A 71 3.52 4.29 11.25
C HIS A 71 2.31 4.71 10.42
N VAL A 72 1.16 4.69 11.05
CA VAL A 72 -0.13 5.01 10.43
C VAL A 72 -0.57 6.40 10.88
N TRP A 73 -0.64 7.30 9.93
CA TRP A 73 -1.12 8.67 10.11
C TRP A 73 -2.59 8.75 9.75
N VAL A 74 -3.42 9.16 10.69
CA VAL A 74 -4.87 9.25 10.54
C VAL A 74 -5.30 10.70 10.57
N LEU A 75 -5.88 11.18 9.46
CA LEU A 75 -6.50 12.49 9.38
C LEU A 75 -8.01 12.35 9.58
N GLN A 76 -8.56 13.04 10.56
CA GLN A 76 -9.98 13.00 10.90
C GLN A 76 -10.55 14.41 11.01
N ARG A 77 -11.86 14.53 10.96
CA ARG A 77 -12.63 15.77 11.01
C ARG A 77 -13.32 15.95 12.36
N PRO A 78 -12.71 16.58 13.37
CA PRO A 78 -13.31 16.75 14.69
C PRO A 78 -14.61 17.58 14.65
N GLY A 79 -14.74 18.45 13.64
CA GLY A 79 -15.94 19.25 13.41
C GLY A 79 -17.22 18.45 13.10
N THR A 80 -17.08 17.17 12.71
CA THR A 80 -18.23 16.29 12.36
C THR A 80 -18.82 15.56 13.57
N LEU A 81 -18.20 15.69 14.76
CA LEU A 81 -18.75 15.14 15.99
C LEU A 81 -20.00 15.90 16.44
N SER A 82 -20.91 15.18 17.08
CA SER A 82 -22.07 15.80 17.70
C SER A 82 -21.66 16.75 18.84
N PRO A 83 -22.53 17.69 19.26
CA PRO A 83 -22.23 18.58 20.39
C PRO A 83 -21.81 17.86 21.67
N GLU A 84 -22.39 16.69 21.93
CA GLU A 84 -22.14 15.87 23.12
C GLU A 84 -20.77 15.17 23.05
N GLU A 85 -20.28 14.89 21.83
CA GLU A 85 -19.01 14.21 21.59
C GLU A 85 -17.83 15.18 21.48
N LYS A 86 -18.07 16.41 21.02
CA LYS A 86 -17.04 17.46 20.84
C LYS A 86 -16.07 17.64 22.01
N PRO A 87 -16.49 17.57 23.29
CA PRO A 87 -15.56 17.69 24.41
C PRO A 87 -14.48 16.58 24.44
N ARG A 88 -14.70 15.49 23.73
CA ARG A 88 -13.74 14.37 23.60
C ARG A 88 -13.09 14.29 22.24
N ALA A 89 -13.23 15.32 21.41
CA ALA A 89 -12.64 15.31 20.06
C ALA A 89 -11.13 15.10 20.14
N ALA A 90 -10.62 14.13 19.38
CA ALA A 90 -9.19 14.01 19.13
C ALA A 90 -8.71 15.19 18.26
N PRO A 91 -7.42 15.57 18.32
CA PRO A 91 -6.82 16.44 17.32
C PRO A 91 -7.04 15.91 15.90
N PRO A 92 -7.04 16.78 14.87
CA PRO A 92 -7.32 16.34 13.49
C PRO A 92 -6.35 15.30 12.94
N LEU A 93 -5.09 15.33 13.34
CA LEU A 93 -4.07 14.40 12.87
C LEU A 93 -3.51 13.59 14.04
N LEU A 94 -3.44 12.27 13.87
CA LEU A 94 -2.88 11.35 14.84
C LEU A 94 -1.91 10.40 14.15
N GLU A 95 -0.87 9.99 14.89
CA GLU A 95 0.11 8.99 14.47
C GLU A 95 0.07 7.80 15.44
N PHE A 96 0.09 6.59 14.85
CA PHE A 96 0.14 5.32 15.55
C PHE A 96 1.25 4.45 14.98
N ASP A 97 1.87 3.61 15.81
CA ASP A 97 2.72 2.54 15.29
C ASP A 97 1.89 1.45 14.61
N ALA A 98 2.55 0.50 13.95
CA ALA A 98 1.88 -0.61 13.26
C ALA A 98 1.02 -1.48 14.20
N ALA A 99 1.37 -1.55 15.49
CA ALA A 99 0.58 -2.26 16.51
C ALA A 99 -0.59 -1.43 17.06
N GLY A 100 -0.78 -0.21 16.54
CA GLY A 100 -1.85 0.72 16.94
C GLY A 100 -1.58 1.48 18.23
N ASN A 101 -0.36 1.47 18.75
CA ASN A 101 -0.04 2.30 19.90
C ASN A 101 0.08 3.77 19.46
N PHE A 102 -0.49 4.66 20.25
CA PHE A 102 -0.46 6.09 20.02
C PHE A 102 0.96 6.65 20.15
N ILE A 103 1.38 7.47 19.21
CA ILE A 103 2.67 8.16 19.20
C ILE A 103 2.47 9.64 19.46
N GLN A 104 1.71 10.34 18.62
CA GLN A 104 1.46 11.77 18.75
C GLN A 104 0.17 12.19 18.05
N ALA A 105 -0.30 13.40 18.40
CA ALA A 105 -1.42 14.05 17.72
C ALA A 105 -1.24 15.56 17.72
N TRP A 106 -1.68 16.21 16.65
CA TRP A 106 -1.60 17.66 16.49
C TRP A 106 -2.55 18.15 15.38
N GLY A 107 -2.54 19.46 15.13
CA GLY A 107 -3.30 20.11 14.08
C GLY A 107 -4.57 20.79 14.60
N GLY A 108 -5.30 21.36 13.67
CA GLY A 108 -6.40 22.26 13.95
C GLY A 108 -5.98 23.75 13.87
N PRO A 109 -6.92 24.69 13.98
CA PRO A 109 -6.61 26.11 13.95
C PRO A 109 -5.55 26.50 15.01
N GLY A 110 -4.59 27.33 14.63
CA GLY A 110 -3.50 27.77 15.48
C GLY A 110 -2.92 29.11 15.06
N GLU A 111 -1.95 29.62 15.83
CA GLU A 111 -1.26 30.86 15.48
C GLU A 111 -0.16 30.60 14.43
N GLY A 112 -0.05 31.51 13.44
CA GLY A 112 1.04 31.54 12.46
C GLY A 112 0.85 30.60 11.27
N TYR A 113 -0.28 29.93 11.14
CA TYR A 113 -0.63 29.11 9.97
C TYR A 113 -2.14 29.04 9.77
N ASP A 114 -2.55 28.73 8.55
CA ASP A 114 -3.94 28.44 8.22
C ASP A 114 -4.20 26.94 8.25
N TRP A 115 -5.25 26.51 8.97
CA TRP A 115 -5.72 25.14 8.94
C TRP A 115 -6.98 25.05 8.07
N PRO A 116 -7.13 24.02 7.20
CA PRO A 116 -8.31 23.90 6.36
C PRO A 116 -9.59 23.73 7.19
N ASN A 117 -10.68 24.35 6.73
CA ASN A 117 -11.98 24.23 7.39
C ASN A 117 -12.55 22.79 7.28
N SER A 118 -12.15 22.06 6.26
CA SER A 118 -12.49 20.66 6.05
C SER A 118 -11.27 19.91 5.55
N GLU A 119 -10.82 18.95 6.31
CA GLU A 119 -9.68 18.09 6.00
C GLU A 119 -10.09 17.05 4.94
N HIS A 120 -9.22 16.82 3.93
CA HIS A 120 -9.48 15.87 2.84
C HIS A 120 -8.43 14.78 2.72
N GLY A 121 -7.15 15.13 2.77
CA GLY A 121 -6.07 14.20 2.52
C GLY A 121 -4.85 14.43 3.40
N VAL A 122 -4.15 13.35 3.74
CA VAL A 122 -2.83 13.39 4.36
C VAL A 122 -1.87 12.54 3.54
N TYR A 123 -0.65 13.03 3.41
CA TYR A 123 0.47 12.30 2.81
C TYR A 123 1.73 12.56 3.62
N VAL A 124 2.44 11.50 3.98
CA VAL A 124 3.76 11.59 4.60
C VAL A 124 4.80 11.20 3.56
N ASP A 125 5.71 12.13 3.28
CA ASP A 125 6.73 11.90 2.27
C ASP A 125 7.93 11.12 2.84
N PRO A 126 8.82 10.58 1.97
CA PRO A 126 9.99 9.81 2.43
C PRO A 126 11.00 10.60 3.27
N LYS A 127 10.87 11.93 3.34
CA LYS A 127 11.69 12.80 4.19
C LYS A 127 11.04 13.07 5.55
N GLY A 128 9.83 12.55 5.78
CA GLY A 128 9.06 12.75 7.01
C GLY A 128 8.25 14.04 7.07
N PHE A 129 8.10 14.78 5.96
CA PHE A 129 7.17 15.90 5.92
C PHE A 129 5.73 15.41 5.78
N VAL A 130 4.85 16.00 6.57
CA VAL A 130 3.42 15.70 6.55
C VAL A 130 2.70 16.78 5.74
N TRP A 131 2.06 16.37 4.67
CA TRP A 131 1.27 17.21 3.77
C TRP A 131 -0.20 17.01 4.05
N ILE A 132 -0.92 18.11 4.29
CA ILE A 132 -2.36 18.07 4.56
C ILE A 132 -3.06 18.92 3.52
N GLY A 133 -4.08 18.34 2.89
CA GLY A 133 -4.95 19.02 1.93
C GLY A 133 -6.36 19.15 2.47
N GLY A 134 -7.00 20.25 2.14
CA GLY A 134 -8.38 20.54 2.51
C GLY A 134 -8.87 21.86 1.89
N ASN A 135 -10.06 22.31 2.27
CA ASN A 135 -10.67 23.57 1.83
C ASN A 135 -11.39 24.28 2.99
#